data_3110a4fb464a4292ec743f380bcc06e4
#
_entry.id   3110a4fb464a4292ec743f380bcc06e4
#
_cell.length_a   1.000
_cell.length_b   1.000
_cell.length_c   1.000
_cell.angle_alpha   90.00
_cell.angle_beta   90.00
_cell.angle_gamma   90.00
#
_symmetry.space_group_name_H-M   'P 1'
#
loop_
_entity.id
_entity.type
_entity.pdbx_description
1 polymer ?
#
loop_
_entity_poly.entity_id
_entity_poly.type
_entity_poly.pdbx_seq_one_letter_code
_entity_poly.pdbx_strand_id
1 'polypeptide(L)'
;MKKIIKYSIAFLLVIICNTVYAQVDPLIEKVSQKLALVNDYVAEGVMKTDVSFIKASLGKVKVYFKKPNLLKVKKEGGISLLPKGGVSVTINSLLNTKQYIALPAGTQEYKGKTLRVIKLVPTDEKLDWVISTLWIDPNDALVYKTFTTTKENGSYEITMEYGEYANLGLPSKIIFAFNTKDYKLPNGITLEFGDEDAAAKQKALKNKKGTIEITYRNYVINKGVPNNMF
;
A
#
# COMPACT_ATOMS: atom_id res chain seq x y z
N MET A 1 -28.78 -4.56 -57.28
CA MET A 1 -27.37 -4.40 -56.84
C MET A 1 -27.13 -3.26 -55.85
N LYS A 2 -27.59 -2.04 -56.06
CA LYS A 2 -27.37 -0.88 -55.13
C LYS A 2 -27.93 -1.07 -53.71
N LYS A 3 -29.00 -1.82 -53.46
CA LYS A 3 -29.56 -2.09 -52.14
C LYS A 3 -28.77 -3.10 -51.34
N ILE A 4 -28.21 -4.11 -51.99
CA ILE A 4 -27.42 -5.15 -51.32
C ILE A 4 -26.11 -4.57 -50.80
N ILE A 5 -25.49 -3.64 -51.52
CA ILE A 5 -24.24 -2.98 -51.12
C ILE A 5 -24.47 -2.12 -49.85
N LYS A 6 -25.61 -1.46 -49.69
CA LYS A 6 -25.94 -0.67 -48.50
C LYS A 6 -26.08 -1.51 -47.25
N TYR A 7 -26.64 -2.71 -47.33
CA TYR A 7 -26.74 -3.63 -46.17
C TYR A 7 -25.41 -4.30 -45.83
N SER A 8 -24.57 -4.57 -46.80
CA SER A 8 -23.20 -5.08 -46.55
C SER A 8 -22.32 -4.07 -45.83
N ILE A 9 -22.43 -2.77 -46.14
CA ILE A 9 -21.68 -1.70 -45.46
C ILE A 9 -22.20 -1.51 -44.05
N ALA A 10 -23.52 -1.56 -43.80
CA ALA A 10 -24.12 -1.48 -42.48
C ALA A 10 -23.73 -2.68 -41.60
N PHE A 11 -23.64 -3.88 -42.17
CA PHE A 11 -23.21 -5.09 -41.46
C PHE A 11 -21.71 -5.05 -41.11
N LEU A 12 -20.87 -4.49 -41.96
CA LEU A 12 -19.44 -4.32 -41.68
C LEU A 12 -19.17 -3.30 -40.57
N LEU A 13 -20.00 -2.27 -40.42
CA LEU A 13 -19.87 -1.25 -39.35
C LEU A 13 -20.21 -1.79 -37.95
N VAL A 14 -21.06 -2.81 -37.84
CA VAL A 14 -21.47 -3.43 -36.57
C VAL A 14 -20.36 -4.33 -36.00
N ILE A 15 -19.46 -4.85 -36.82
CA ILE A 15 -18.38 -5.77 -36.39
C ILE A 15 -17.22 -5.01 -35.72
N ILE A 16 -17.13 -3.67 -35.86
CA ILE A 16 -16.06 -2.86 -35.28
C ILE A 16 -16.38 -2.39 -33.84
N CYS A 17 -17.46 -2.86 -33.23
CA CYS A 17 -17.65 -2.72 -31.78
C CYS A 17 -16.65 -3.64 -31.06
N ASN A 18 -15.37 -3.26 -31.08
CA ASN A 18 -14.37 -3.85 -30.18
C ASN A 18 -14.86 -3.59 -28.77
N THR A 19 -15.26 -4.64 -28.07
CA THR A 19 -15.44 -4.62 -26.62
C THR A 19 -14.11 -4.21 -26.03
N VAL A 20 -14.02 -2.96 -25.60
CA VAL A 20 -12.92 -2.47 -24.76
C VAL A 20 -13.06 -3.20 -23.43
N TYR A 21 -12.51 -4.40 -23.35
CA TYR A 21 -12.28 -5.00 -22.03
C TYR A 21 -11.33 -4.07 -21.30
N ALA A 22 -11.68 -3.69 -20.09
CA ALA A 22 -10.77 -2.99 -19.18
C ALA A 22 -9.55 -3.91 -18.97
N GLN A 23 -8.53 -3.72 -19.81
CA GLN A 23 -7.32 -4.52 -19.77
C GLN A 23 -6.53 -4.10 -18.55
N VAL A 24 -6.25 -5.06 -17.67
CA VAL A 24 -5.37 -4.82 -16.51
C VAL A 24 -4.03 -4.31 -17.06
N ASP A 25 -3.51 -3.20 -16.50
CA ASP A 25 -2.22 -2.67 -16.92
C ASP A 25 -1.15 -3.78 -16.80
N PRO A 26 -0.40 -4.10 -17.88
CA PRO A 26 0.56 -5.20 -17.89
C PRO A 26 1.64 -5.09 -16.81
N LEU A 27 1.96 -3.87 -16.37
CA LEU A 27 2.92 -3.67 -15.30
C LEU A 27 2.32 -4.03 -13.93
N ILE A 28 1.05 -3.72 -13.71
CA ILE A 28 0.32 -4.15 -12.51
C ILE A 28 0.22 -5.67 -12.44
N GLU A 29 -0.01 -6.32 -13.59
CA GLU A 29 -0.01 -7.79 -13.66
C GLU A 29 1.34 -8.38 -13.26
N LYS A 30 2.46 -7.84 -13.77
CA LYS A 30 3.81 -8.27 -13.39
C LYS A 30 4.08 -8.07 -11.89
N VAL A 31 3.66 -6.95 -11.30
CA VAL A 31 3.75 -6.73 -9.85
C VAL A 31 2.95 -7.79 -9.10
N SER A 32 1.70 -8.03 -9.52
CA SER A 32 0.83 -9.03 -8.89
C SER A 32 1.41 -10.43 -8.96
N GLN A 33 1.98 -10.83 -10.10
CA GLN A 33 2.65 -12.13 -10.28
C GLN A 33 3.86 -12.27 -9.35
N LYS A 34 4.69 -11.23 -9.21
CA LYS A 34 5.82 -11.23 -8.29
C LYS A 34 5.36 -11.39 -6.84
N LEU A 35 4.38 -10.64 -6.40
CA LEU A 35 3.80 -10.74 -5.06
C LEU A 35 3.11 -12.10 -4.83
N ALA A 36 2.63 -12.74 -5.90
CA ALA A 36 2.01 -14.05 -5.82
C ALA A 36 2.98 -15.18 -5.44
N LEU A 37 4.28 -15.00 -5.56
CA LEU A 37 5.30 -15.97 -5.14
C LEU A 37 5.37 -16.16 -3.62
N VAL A 38 4.88 -15.18 -2.85
CA VAL A 38 4.91 -15.19 -1.39
C VAL A 38 3.52 -15.51 -0.85
N ASN A 39 3.33 -16.66 -0.22
CA ASN A 39 2.07 -17.04 0.43
C ASN A 39 2.00 -16.57 1.87
N ASP A 40 3.13 -16.66 2.57
CA ASP A 40 3.29 -16.21 3.95
C ASP A 40 4.74 -15.85 4.22
N TYR A 41 4.96 -15.04 5.25
CA TYR A 41 6.30 -14.82 5.81
C TYR A 41 6.25 -14.42 7.28
N VAL A 42 7.36 -14.67 7.95
CA VAL A 42 7.73 -14.03 9.21
C VAL A 42 8.98 -13.20 8.94
N ALA A 43 8.91 -11.90 9.19
CA ALA A 43 10.04 -11.01 9.04
C ALA A 43 10.47 -10.45 10.39
N GLU A 44 11.77 -10.38 10.64
CA GLU A 44 12.36 -9.73 11.80
C GLU A 44 12.99 -8.41 11.38
N GLY A 45 12.86 -7.41 12.23
CA GLY A 45 13.39 -6.08 11.93
C GLY A 45 13.42 -5.15 13.13
N VAL A 46 13.68 -3.89 12.81
CA VAL A 46 13.67 -2.80 13.78
C VAL A 46 12.70 -1.76 13.32
N MET A 47 11.83 -1.31 14.22
CA MET A 47 10.86 -0.24 13.97
C MET A 47 11.31 1.02 14.69
N LYS A 48 11.36 2.13 13.95
CA LYS A 48 11.54 3.48 14.46
C LYS A 48 10.25 4.26 14.23
N THR A 49 9.76 4.92 15.26
CA THR A 49 8.58 5.77 15.18
C THR A 49 8.98 7.21 15.46
N ASP A 50 8.65 8.10 14.54
CA ASP A 50 8.83 9.54 14.69
C ASP A 50 7.46 10.21 14.54
N VAL A 51 6.80 10.35 15.68
CA VAL A 51 5.50 11.00 15.80
C VAL A 51 5.60 11.98 16.95
N SER A 52 5.40 13.25 16.67
CA SER A 52 5.73 14.39 17.56
C SER A 52 5.19 14.33 18.99
N PHE A 53 4.20 13.48 19.24
CA PHE A 53 3.54 13.33 20.54
C PHE A 53 3.75 11.95 21.18
N ILE A 54 4.54 11.08 20.54
CA ILE A 54 4.81 9.76 21.06
C ILE A 54 6.31 9.58 21.20
N LYS A 55 6.78 9.44 22.44
CA LYS A 55 8.13 8.97 22.73
C LYS A 55 8.21 7.47 22.45
N ALA A 56 8.14 7.08 21.18
CA ALA A 56 8.28 5.69 20.79
C ALA A 56 9.75 5.40 20.48
N SER A 57 10.35 4.60 21.33
CA SER A 57 11.73 4.14 21.16
C SER A 57 11.87 3.21 19.98
N LEU A 58 13.08 3.16 19.42
CA LEU A 58 13.54 2.09 18.55
C LEU A 58 13.24 0.73 19.21
N GLY A 59 12.64 -0.20 18.48
CA GLY A 59 12.30 -1.51 19.03
C GLY A 59 12.34 -2.61 18.00
N LYS A 60 12.70 -3.82 18.45
CA LYS A 60 12.62 -5.00 17.60
C LYS A 60 11.16 -5.31 17.27
N VAL A 61 10.93 -5.74 16.04
CA VAL A 61 9.60 -6.14 15.57
C VAL A 61 9.66 -7.48 14.86
N LYS A 62 8.55 -8.23 14.98
CA LYS A 62 8.24 -9.36 14.12
C LYS A 62 6.99 -9.04 13.32
N VAL A 63 7.08 -9.21 12.01
CA VAL A 63 5.99 -8.99 11.08
C VAL A 63 5.56 -10.34 10.53
N TYR A 64 4.28 -10.66 10.70
CA TYR A 64 3.65 -11.87 10.21
C TYR A 64 2.73 -11.51 9.06
N PHE A 65 2.87 -12.18 7.96
CA PHE A 65 2.00 -12.05 6.80
C PHE A 65 1.49 -13.41 6.35
N LYS A 66 0.23 -13.47 5.94
CA LYS A 66 -0.38 -14.63 5.29
C LYS A 66 -1.45 -14.16 4.31
N LYS A 67 -1.43 -14.70 3.09
CA LYS A 67 -2.47 -14.44 2.11
C LYS A 67 -3.87 -14.79 2.66
N PRO A 68 -4.91 -14.08 2.20
CA PRO A 68 -4.85 -13.00 1.21
C PRO A 68 -4.34 -11.67 1.76
N ASN A 69 -4.65 -11.30 3.02
CA ASN A 69 -4.44 -9.97 3.57
C ASN A 69 -4.18 -9.96 5.09
N LEU A 70 -3.80 -11.09 5.66
CA LEU A 70 -3.51 -11.14 7.09
C LEU A 70 -2.11 -10.57 7.34
N LEU A 71 -2.04 -9.49 8.09
CA LEU A 71 -0.80 -8.86 8.51
C LEU A 71 -0.86 -8.51 9.99
N LYS A 72 0.19 -8.87 10.73
CA LYS A 72 0.34 -8.49 12.14
C LYS A 72 1.77 -8.09 12.43
N VAL A 73 1.92 -6.98 13.12
CA VAL A 73 3.20 -6.50 13.62
C VAL A 73 3.21 -6.62 15.14
N LYS A 74 4.19 -7.38 15.67
CA LYS A 74 4.46 -7.49 17.09
C LYS A 74 5.75 -6.75 17.42
N LYS A 75 5.69 -5.79 18.33
CA LYS A 75 6.85 -5.06 18.85
C LYS A 75 7.25 -5.64 20.19
N GLU A 76 8.54 -5.87 20.43
CA GLU A 76 9.05 -6.23 21.74
C GLU A 76 9.04 -4.98 22.64
N GLY A 77 8.42 -5.10 23.81
CA GLY A 77 8.45 -4.06 24.84
C GLY A 77 7.69 -2.78 24.54
N GLY A 78 6.49 -2.85 23.96
CA GLY A 78 5.65 -1.66 23.77
C GLY A 78 4.41 -1.82 22.91
N ILE A 79 3.64 -0.74 22.80
CA ILE A 79 2.41 -0.68 22.01
C ILE A 79 2.77 -0.55 20.52
N SER A 80 2.13 -1.32 19.67
CA SER A 80 2.21 -1.13 18.21
C SER A 80 1.40 0.08 17.81
N LEU A 81 2.06 1.10 17.27
CA LEU A 81 1.44 2.33 16.78
C LEU A 81 0.96 2.24 15.34
N LEU A 82 1.09 1.06 14.74
CA LEU A 82 0.60 0.84 13.38
C LEU A 82 -0.93 0.95 13.37
N PRO A 83 -1.47 1.74 12.46
CA PRO A 83 -2.92 1.92 12.32
C PRO A 83 -3.63 0.60 12.06
N LYS A 84 -4.79 0.38 12.66
CA LYS A 84 -5.63 -0.79 12.35
C LYS A 84 -6.00 -0.88 10.86
N GLY A 85 -6.03 0.22 10.12
CA GLY A 85 -6.28 0.27 8.68
C GLY A 85 -5.02 0.46 7.82
N GLY A 86 -4.01 1.18 8.31
CA GLY A 86 -2.85 1.58 7.50
C GLY A 86 -1.88 0.45 7.14
N VAL A 87 -1.85 -0.61 7.93
CA VAL A 87 -1.02 -1.80 7.64
C VAL A 87 -1.77 -2.82 6.81
N SER A 88 -3.11 -2.81 6.87
CA SER A 88 -3.94 -3.70 6.04
C SER A 88 -3.94 -3.27 4.57
N VAL A 89 -3.62 -2.03 4.26
CA VAL A 89 -3.51 -1.55 2.88
C VAL A 89 -2.07 -1.70 2.39
N THR A 90 -1.58 -2.92 2.44
CA THR A 90 -0.34 -3.30 1.75
C THR A 90 -0.58 -3.32 0.24
N ILE A 91 0.49 -3.30 -0.56
CA ILE A 91 0.39 -3.48 -2.01
C ILE A 91 -0.40 -4.75 -2.33
N ASN A 92 -0.23 -5.81 -1.56
CA ASN A 92 -0.99 -7.05 -1.68
C ASN A 92 -2.50 -6.81 -1.54
N SER A 93 -2.95 -6.05 -0.55
CA SER A 93 -4.39 -5.79 -0.36
C SER A 93 -4.96 -4.90 -1.47
N LEU A 94 -4.19 -3.96 -2.00
CA LEU A 94 -4.61 -3.14 -3.13
C LEU A 94 -4.79 -3.97 -4.41
N LEU A 95 -3.87 -4.90 -4.70
CA LEU A 95 -3.83 -5.64 -5.95
C LEU A 95 -4.61 -6.96 -5.93
N ASN A 96 -4.77 -7.60 -4.77
CA ASN A 96 -5.43 -8.91 -4.65
C ASN A 96 -6.93 -8.86 -4.93
N THR A 97 -7.59 -7.73 -4.70
CA THR A 97 -9.04 -7.63 -4.91
C THR A 97 -9.42 -7.69 -6.38
N LYS A 98 -8.52 -7.29 -7.29
CA LYS A 98 -8.80 -7.05 -8.73
C LYS A 98 -10.04 -6.17 -8.97
N GLN A 99 -10.50 -5.47 -7.94
CA GLN A 99 -11.70 -4.61 -7.93
C GLN A 99 -11.28 -3.15 -8.03
N TYR A 100 -10.52 -2.82 -9.06
CA TYR A 100 -10.06 -1.46 -9.34
C TYR A 100 -9.91 -1.24 -10.85
N ILE A 101 -9.95 0.03 -11.23
CA ILE A 101 -9.54 0.51 -12.55
C ILE A 101 -8.12 1.06 -12.40
N ALA A 102 -7.20 0.63 -13.26
CA ALA A 102 -5.83 1.14 -13.32
C ALA A 102 -5.73 2.21 -14.40
N LEU A 103 -5.34 3.43 -14.01
CA LEU A 103 -5.20 4.58 -14.88
C LEU A 103 -3.73 4.98 -14.98
N PRO A 104 -3.09 4.86 -16.16
CA PRO A 104 -1.74 5.38 -16.37
C PRO A 104 -1.69 6.90 -16.10
N ALA A 105 -0.68 7.36 -15.36
CA ALA A 105 -0.51 8.75 -14.97
C ALA A 105 0.90 9.29 -15.30
N GLY A 106 1.54 8.72 -16.33
CA GLY A 106 2.84 9.13 -16.83
C GLY A 106 4.02 8.48 -16.11
N THR A 107 5.13 9.20 -16.04
CA THR A 107 6.38 8.77 -15.41
C THR A 107 6.89 9.84 -14.47
N GLN A 108 7.71 9.44 -13.50
CA GLN A 108 8.35 10.35 -12.56
C GLN A 108 9.74 9.85 -12.20
N GLU A 109 10.71 10.77 -12.13
CA GLU A 109 12.04 10.47 -11.60
C GLU A 109 11.99 10.34 -10.08
N TYR A 110 12.58 9.27 -9.57
CA TYR A 110 12.67 9.00 -8.14
C TYR A 110 13.97 8.25 -7.80
N LYS A 111 14.85 8.88 -7.03
CA LYS A 111 16.15 8.31 -6.61
C LYS A 111 16.97 7.75 -7.79
N GLY A 112 17.00 8.46 -8.91
CA GLY A 112 17.75 8.08 -10.12
C GLY A 112 17.11 6.98 -10.98
N LYS A 113 15.82 6.67 -10.74
CA LYS A 113 15.03 5.72 -11.53
C LYS A 113 13.84 6.42 -12.16
N THR A 114 13.52 6.11 -13.40
CA THR A 114 12.28 6.55 -14.06
C THR A 114 11.16 5.56 -13.73
N LEU A 115 10.27 5.93 -12.82
CA LEU A 115 9.15 5.11 -12.39
C LEU A 115 7.90 5.41 -13.21
N ARG A 116 7.13 4.37 -13.58
CA ARG A 116 5.77 4.54 -14.09
C ARG A 116 4.82 4.86 -12.94
N VAL A 117 3.95 5.84 -13.18
CA VAL A 117 2.92 6.24 -12.23
C VAL A 117 1.58 5.67 -12.70
N ILE A 118 0.92 4.91 -11.81
CA ILE A 118 -0.39 4.31 -12.06
C ILE A 118 -1.31 4.66 -10.90
N LYS A 119 -2.50 5.15 -11.22
CA LYS A 119 -3.55 5.40 -10.23
C LYS A 119 -4.53 4.25 -10.24
N LEU A 120 -4.83 3.72 -9.07
CA LEU A 120 -5.86 2.71 -8.86
C LEU A 120 -7.10 3.39 -8.27
N VAL A 121 -8.25 3.14 -8.85
CA VAL A 121 -9.56 3.61 -8.36
C VAL A 121 -10.41 2.38 -8.07
N PRO A 122 -10.89 2.18 -6.84
CA PRO A 122 -11.68 0.99 -6.49
C PRO A 122 -13.01 0.99 -7.24
N THR A 123 -13.47 -0.19 -7.62
CA THR A 123 -14.79 -0.42 -8.22
C THR A 123 -15.80 -0.96 -7.22
N ASP A 124 -15.34 -1.36 -6.03
CA ASP A 124 -16.18 -1.81 -4.91
C ASP A 124 -16.21 -0.71 -3.84
N GLU A 125 -17.41 -0.20 -3.56
CA GLU A 125 -17.64 0.83 -2.54
C GLU A 125 -17.37 0.35 -1.11
N LYS A 126 -17.25 -0.95 -0.87
CA LYS A 126 -16.91 -1.51 0.44
C LYS A 126 -15.44 -1.35 0.81
N LEU A 127 -14.59 -1.08 -0.18
CA LEU A 127 -13.17 -0.83 0.07
C LEU A 127 -12.99 0.50 0.79
N ASP A 128 -12.10 0.52 1.79
CA ASP A 128 -11.84 1.69 2.65
C ASP A 128 -11.01 2.78 1.96
N TRP A 129 -10.47 2.54 0.78
CA TRP A 129 -9.68 3.52 0.05
C TRP A 129 -10.43 4.12 -1.14
N VAL A 130 -10.13 5.37 -1.48
CA VAL A 130 -10.76 6.15 -2.55
C VAL A 130 -9.89 6.14 -3.80
N ILE A 131 -8.59 6.29 -3.63
CA ILE A 131 -7.60 6.29 -4.71
C ILE A 131 -6.24 5.90 -4.13
N SER A 132 -5.49 5.14 -4.91
CA SER A 132 -4.09 4.84 -4.59
C SER A 132 -3.21 5.11 -5.82
N THR A 133 -2.16 5.90 -5.65
CA THR A 133 -1.17 6.16 -6.70
C THR A 133 0.07 5.32 -6.41
N LEU A 134 0.53 4.56 -7.39
CA LEU A 134 1.69 3.69 -7.31
C LEU A 134 2.80 4.20 -8.23
N TRP A 135 4.02 4.23 -7.73
CA TRP A 135 5.24 4.48 -8.49
C TRP A 135 6.01 3.17 -8.63
N ILE A 136 6.09 2.67 -9.85
CA ILE A 136 6.53 1.31 -10.15
C ILE A 136 7.73 1.36 -11.09
N ASP A 137 8.81 0.67 -10.73
CA ASP A 137 9.93 0.43 -11.64
C ASP A 137 9.47 -0.57 -12.72
N PRO A 138 9.44 -0.15 -14.00
CA PRO A 138 8.96 -1.01 -15.09
C PRO A 138 9.90 -2.19 -15.39
N ASN A 139 11.19 -2.09 -15.04
CA ASN A 139 12.18 -3.12 -15.30
C ASN A 139 12.03 -4.29 -14.33
N ASP A 140 11.94 -3.96 -13.05
CA ASP A 140 11.93 -4.95 -11.97
C ASP A 140 10.51 -5.28 -11.47
N ALA A 141 9.49 -4.55 -11.94
CA ALA A 141 8.11 -4.63 -11.43
C ALA A 141 8.06 -4.49 -9.89
N LEU A 142 8.77 -3.49 -9.36
CA LEU A 142 8.83 -3.16 -7.94
C LEU A 142 8.13 -1.84 -7.67
N VAL A 143 7.30 -1.80 -6.64
CA VAL A 143 6.62 -0.57 -6.20
C VAL A 143 7.50 0.16 -5.20
N TYR A 144 8.04 1.31 -5.57
CA TYR A 144 8.92 2.11 -4.70
C TYR A 144 8.16 3.05 -3.78
N LYS A 145 6.95 3.44 -4.21
CA LYS A 145 6.14 4.40 -3.47
C LYS A 145 4.67 4.16 -3.73
N THR A 146 3.83 4.34 -2.70
CA THR A 146 2.38 4.49 -2.84
C THR A 146 1.90 5.73 -2.11
N PHE A 147 0.86 6.37 -2.63
CA PHE A 147 0.10 7.41 -1.93
C PHE A 147 -1.38 7.03 -1.99
N THR A 148 -1.96 6.78 -0.83
CA THR A 148 -3.33 6.28 -0.74
C THR A 148 -4.19 7.25 0.08
N THR A 149 -5.36 7.58 -0.45
CA THR A 149 -6.41 8.31 0.25
C THR A 149 -7.49 7.32 0.66
N THR A 150 -7.81 7.30 1.95
CA THR A 150 -8.87 6.47 2.51
C THR A 150 -10.14 7.27 2.74
N LYS A 151 -11.25 6.57 2.98
CA LYS A 151 -12.56 7.20 3.26
C LYS A 151 -12.59 7.88 4.63
N GLU A 152 -11.97 7.28 5.64
CA GLU A 152 -12.13 7.69 7.03
C GLU A 152 -10.85 8.13 7.73
N ASN A 153 -9.68 7.64 7.25
CA ASN A 153 -8.41 7.80 7.97
C ASN A 153 -7.43 8.75 7.29
N GLY A 154 -7.92 9.60 6.35
CA GLY A 154 -7.08 10.55 5.62
C GLY A 154 -6.17 9.87 4.60
N SER A 155 -5.06 10.55 4.28
CA SER A 155 -4.10 10.06 3.29
C SER A 155 -2.78 9.66 3.93
N TYR A 156 -2.12 8.66 3.36
CA TYR A 156 -0.80 8.21 3.77
C TYR A 156 0.08 7.86 2.57
N GLU A 157 1.36 7.89 2.81
CA GLU A 157 2.39 7.52 1.85
C GLU A 157 3.19 6.33 2.41
N ILE A 158 3.48 5.36 1.56
CA ILE A 158 4.42 4.29 1.86
C ILE A 158 5.56 4.38 0.85
N THR A 159 6.79 4.45 1.33
CA THR A 159 7.98 4.31 0.50
C THR A 159 8.70 3.02 0.86
N MET A 160 9.29 2.38 -0.15
CA MET A 160 9.95 1.09 -0.02
C MET A 160 11.36 1.15 -0.61
N GLU A 161 12.28 0.48 0.06
CA GLU A 161 13.61 0.19 -0.44
C GLU A 161 13.76 -1.32 -0.54
N TYR A 162 14.49 -1.77 -1.54
CA TYR A 162 14.63 -3.20 -1.84
C TYR A 162 16.09 -3.63 -1.70
N GLY A 163 16.30 -4.89 -1.35
CA GLY A 163 17.60 -5.52 -1.19
C GLY A 163 17.54 -6.98 -1.63
N GLU A 164 18.02 -7.88 -0.80
CA GLU A 164 18.17 -9.32 -1.07
C GLU A 164 16.89 -9.99 -1.60
N TYR A 165 15.72 -9.60 -1.09
CA TYR A 165 14.43 -10.23 -1.42
C TYR A 165 13.62 -9.47 -2.49
N ALA A 166 14.29 -8.62 -3.28
CA ALA A 166 13.65 -7.82 -4.35
C ALA A 166 12.98 -8.69 -5.42
N ASN A 167 13.56 -9.86 -5.72
CA ASN A 167 13.01 -10.83 -6.67
C ASN A 167 11.63 -11.38 -6.25
N LEU A 168 11.31 -11.33 -4.97
CA LEU A 168 10.02 -11.71 -4.39
C LEU A 168 9.11 -10.50 -4.10
N GLY A 169 9.54 -9.28 -4.45
CA GLY A 169 8.81 -8.06 -4.16
C GLY A 169 8.79 -7.69 -2.67
N LEU A 170 9.69 -8.27 -1.85
CA LEU A 170 9.78 -7.99 -0.43
C LEU A 170 10.81 -6.88 -0.17
N PRO A 171 10.42 -5.80 0.51
CA PRO A 171 11.29 -4.67 0.79
C PRO A 171 12.28 -4.97 1.91
N SER A 172 13.46 -4.36 1.85
CA SER A 172 14.40 -4.30 2.97
C SER A 172 14.02 -3.21 3.98
N LYS A 173 13.25 -2.18 3.52
CA LYS A 173 12.81 -1.08 4.35
C LYS A 173 11.47 -0.55 3.88
N ILE A 174 10.61 -0.22 4.83
CA ILE A 174 9.34 0.47 4.59
C ILE A 174 9.30 1.71 5.46
N ILE A 175 8.87 2.84 4.88
CA ILE A 175 8.54 4.06 5.61
C ILE A 175 7.08 4.38 5.34
N PHE A 176 6.29 4.38 6.40
CA PHE A 176 4.90 4.81 6.40
C PHE A 176 4.84 6.25 6.93
N ALA A 177 4.34 7.17 6.11
CA ALA A 177 4.19 8.58 6.45
C ALA A 177 2.72 8.99 6.37
N PHE A 178 2.23 9.70 7.36
CA PHE A 178 0.83 10.14 7.46
C PHE A 178 0.72 11.53 8.08
N ASN A 179 -0.40 12.20 7.84
CA ASN A 179 -0.70 13.46 8.50
C ASN A 179 -1.36 13.17 9.84
N THR A 180 -0.76 13.62 10.94
CA THR A 180 -1.27 13.39 12.30
C THR A 180 -2.62 14.05 12.56
N LYS A 181 -3.02 15.06 11.77
CA LYS A 181 -4.31 15.73 11.90
C LYS A 181 -5.48 14.85 11.45
N ASP A 182 -5.26 14.13 10.35
CA ASP A 182 -6.32 13.37 9.68
C ASP A 182 -6.32 11.91 10.11
N TYR A 183 -5.30 11.53 10.88
CA TYR A 183 -5.05 10.16 11.27
C TYR A 183 -5.68 9.84 12.63
N LYS A 184 -6.62 8.92 12.65
CA LYS A 184 -7.23 8.42 13.90
C LYS A 184 -6.33 7.38 14.53
N LEU A 185 -5.83 7.67 15.73
CA LEU A 185 -5.05 6.69 16.51
C LEU A 185 -5.89 5.45 16.82
N PRO A 186 -5.28 4.25 16.86
CA PRO A 186 -5.95 3.05 17.30
C PRO A 186 -6.51 3.20 18.72
N ASN A 187 -7.70 2.64 18.98
CA ASN A 187 -8.29 2.63 20.31
C ASN A 187 -7.35 1.98 21.34
N GLY A 188 -7.16 2.60 22.48
CA GLY A 188 -6.31 2.12 23.57
C GLY A 188 -4.92 2.75 23.63
N ILE A 189 -4.61 3.72 22.77
CA ILE A 189 -3.44 4.58 22.94
C ILE A 189 -3.88 5.80 23.72
N THR A 190 -3.54 5.82 25.01
CA THR A 190 -3.60 7.04 25.84
C THR A 190 -2.37 7.89 25.53
N LEU A 191 -2.62 9.11 25.09
CA LEU A 191 -1.57 10.12 24.99
C LEU A 191 -1.31 10.61 26.42
N GLU A 192 -0.18 10.21 27.03
CA GLU A 192 0.28 10.80 28.28
C GLU A 192 0.75 12.24 28.01
N PHE A 193 -0.19 13.17 28.01
CA PHE A 193 0.11 14.59 28.14
C PHE A 193 0.07 14.96 29.63
N GLY A 194 1.15 15.56 30.14
CA GLY A 194 1.08 16.24 31.41
C GLY A 194 0.01 17.32 31.38
N ASP A 195 -0.75 17.46 32.45
CA ASP A 195 -2.04 18.17 32.54
C ASP A 195 -2.04 19.68 32.19
N GLU A 196 -0.91 20.33 31.96
CA GLU A 196 -0.87 21.79 31.80
C GLU A 196 -0.90 22.33 30.36
N ASP A 197 -0.80 21.47 29.32
CA ASP A 197 -0.63 21.95 27.93
C ASP A 197 -1.36 21.14 26.85
N ALA A 198 -2.35 20.33 27.20
CA ALA A 198 -3.03 19.43 26.23
C ALA A 198 -3.65 20.20 25.06
N ALA A 199 -4.26 21.35 25.27
CA ALA A 199 -4.89 22.14 24.22
C ALA A 199 -3.87 22.87 23.32
N ALA A 200 -2.77 23.38 23.88
CA ALA A 200 -1.69 24.01 23.11
C ALA A 200 -0.89 22.98 22.30
N LYS A 201 -0.64 21.80 22.88
CA LYS A 201 0.00 20.66 22.20
C LYS A 201 -0.89 20.10 21.10
N GLN A 202 -2.20 19.98 21.33
CA GLN A 202 -3.15 19.56 20.30
C GLN A 202 -3.22 20.54 19.12
N LYS A 203 -3.05 21.85 19.38
CA LYS A 203 -2.97 22.89 18.35
C LYS A 203 -1.64 22.86 17.58
N ALA A 204 -0.54 22.53 18.25
CA ALA A 204 0.79 22.35 17.65
C ALA A 204 0.91 21.07 16.81
N LEU A 205 0.07 20.06 17.06
CA LEU A 205 0.00 18.78 16.33
C LEU A 205 -0.71 18.89 14.98
N LYS A 206 -1.44 19.98 14.75
CA LYS A 206 -2.40 20.10 13.62
C LYS A 206 -1.79 20.01 12.21
N ASN A 207 -0.47 19.99 12.04
CA ASN A 207 0.16 19.92 10.70
C ASN A 207 1.50 19.17 10.68
N LYS A 208 1.75 18.23 11.58
CA LYS A 208 3.01 17.47 11.57
C LYS A 208 2.84 16.11 10.88
N LYS A 209 3.82 15.73 10.06
CA LYS A 209 3.90 14.38 9.50
C LYS A 209 4.38 13.42 10.60
N GLY A 210 3.64 12.34 10.81
CA GLY A 210 4.12 11.19 11.57
C GLY A 210 4.78 10.19 10.62
N THR A 211 5.88 9.57 11.04
CA THR A 211 6.52 8.50 10.28
C THR A 211 6.76 7.27 11.13
N ILE A 212 6.57 6.10 10.52
CA ILE A 212 6.92 4.80 11.07
C ILE A 212 7.83 4.12 10.04
N GLU A 213 9.04 3.82 10.45
CA GLU A 213 10.03 3.14 9.61
C GLU A 213 10.23 1.73 10.14
N ILE A 214 10.21 0.72 9.26
CA ILE A 214 10.59 -0.65 9.57
C ILE A 214 11.73 -1.02 8.65
N THR A 215 12.88 -1.38 9.23
CA THR A 215 14.01 -1.96 8.53
C THR A 215 14.05 -3.46 8.83
N TYR A 216 13.85 -4.26 7.79
CA TYR A 216 13.85 -5.71 7.86
C TYR A 216 15.30 -6.25 7.83
N ARG A 217 15.56 -7.29 8.62
CA ARG A 217 16.86 -7.97 8.69
C ARG A 217 16.81 -9.35 8.07
N ASN A 218 15.70 -10.04 8.25
CA ASN A 218 15.54 -11.41 7.80
C ASN A 218 14.08 -11.70 7.46
N TYR A 219 13.88 -12.60 6.50
CA TYR A 219 12.58 -13.14 6.10
C TYR A 219 12.62 -14.68 6.13
N VAL A 220 11.63 -15.28 6.77
CA VAL A 220 11.32 -16.70 6.66
C VAL A 220 10.08 -16.81 5.80
N ILE A 221 10.20 -17.28 4.56
CA ILE A 221 9.21 -17.17 3.51
C ILE A 221 8.63 -18.54 3.19
N ASN A 222 7.28 -18.63 3.02
CA ASN A 222 6.54 -19.82 2.60
C ASN A 222 6.81 -21.06 3.49
N LYS A 223 6.92 -20.86 4.79
CA LYS A 223 7.10 -21.95 5.79
C LYS A 223 5.84 -22.23 6.60
N GLY A 224 4.76 -21.52 6.32
CA GLY A 224 3.50 -21.62 7.01
C GLY A 224 3.45 -20.75 8.28
N VAL A 225 2.61 -19.71 8.24
CA VAL A 225 2.30 -18.90 9.43
C VAL A 225 0.98 -19.44 10.03
N PRO A 226 0.97 -19.88 11.30
CA PRO A 226 -0.23 -20.37 11.96
C PRO A 226 -1.32 -19.28 12.05
N ASN A 227 -2.61 -19.67 11.93
CA ASN A 227 -3.71 -18.70 11.96
C ASN A 227 -3.87 -18.01 13.32
N ASN A 228 -3.50 -18.68 14.43
CA ASN A 228 -3.53 -18.11 15.77
C ASN A 228 -2.54 -16.95 15.99
N MET A 229 -1.69 -16.67 15.02
CA MET A 229 -0.78 -15.52 15.07
C MET A 229 -1.49 -14.20 14.77
N PHE A 230 -2.63 -14.23 14.10
CA PHE A 230 -3.44 -13.09 13.71
C PHE A 230 -4.65 -12.89 14.63
#